data_aacd023281c339e72567be16d08a6d8f
#
_entry.id   aacd023281c339e72567be16d08a6d8f
#
_cell.length_a   1.000
_cell.length_b   1.000
_cell.length_c   1.000
_cell.angle_alpha   90.00
_cell.angle_beta   90.00
_cell.angle_gamma   90.00
#
_symmetry.space_group_name_H-M   'P 1'
#
loop_
_entity.id
_entity.type
_entity.pdbx_description
1 polymer ?
#
loop_
_entity_poly.entity_id
_entity_poly.type
_entity_poly.pdbx_seq_one_letter_code
_entity_poly.pdbx_strand_id
1 'polypeptide(L)' 'MRKQEFYKIIIDGKEVFTGLGQVEYFHRMEDFALEYYQTGSPHPDKIQTETYSEVIDG' A
#
# COMPACT_ATOMS: atom_id res chain seq x y z
N MET A 1 15.74 10.78 17.54
CA MET A 1 14.72 9.77 17.17
C MET A 1 13.68 10.38 16.27
N ARG A 2 13.44 9.77 15.17
CA ARG A 2 12.40 10.21 14.25
C ARG A 2 11.41 9.08 14.03
N LYS A 3 10.14 9.44 13.94
CA LYS A 3 9.10 8.48 13.54
C LYS A 3 8.80 8.67 12.08
N GLN A 4 8.71 7.57 11.36
CA GLN A 4 8.33 7.58 9.96
C GLN A 4 7.14 6.67 9.78
N GLU A 5 6.15 7.13 9.01
CA GLU A 5 4.98 6.35 8.71
C GLU A 5 5.18 5.56 7.44
N PHE A 6 4.73 4.33 7.48
CA PHE A 6 4.77 3.42 6.34
C PHE A 6 3.39 2.89 6.08
N TYR A 7 3.20 2.41 4.87
CA TYR A 7 1.93 1.86 4.44
C TYR A 7 2.10 0.40 4.06
N LYS A 8 1.04 -0.37 4.30
CA LYS A 8 0.92 -1.74 3.81
C LYS A 8 -0.28 -1.83 2.90
N ILE A 9 -0.18 -2.65 1.88
CA ILE A 9 -1.31 -2.95 1.02
C ILE A 9 -1.64 -4.42 1.16
N ILE A 10 -2.90 -4.71 1.46
CA ILE A 10 -3.38 -6.06 1.70
C ILE A 10 -4.48 -6.34 0.68
N ILE A 11 -4.35 -7.44 -0.03
CA ILE A 11 -5.36 -7.86 -1.00
C ILE A 11 -5.80 -9.27 -0.64
N ASP A 12 -7.11 -9.44 -0.45
CA ASP A 12 -7.71 -10.72 -0.07
C ASP A 12 -7.07 -11.31 1.19
N GLY A 13 -6.76 -10.45 2.16
CA GLY A 13 -6.17 -10.87 3.42
C GLY A 13 -4.70 -11.17 3.38
N LYS A 14 -4.04 -10.95 2.23
CA LYS A 14 -2.60 -11.18 2.09
C LYS A 14 -1.87 -9.85 1.96
N GLU A 15 -0.82 -9.68 2.73
CA GLU A 15 0.04 -8.51 2.61
C GLU A 15 0.86 -8.64 1.34
N VAL A 16 0.57 -7.81 0.35
CA VAL A 16 1.29 -7.85 -0.93
C VAL A 16 2.43 -6.85 -0.97
N PHE A 17 2.29 -5.74 -0.25
CA PHE A 17 3.34 -4.74 -0.13
C PHE A 17 3.42 -4.26 1.31
N THR A 18 4.63 -4.06 1.81
CA THR A 18 4.88 -3.49 3.13
C THR A 18 6.02 -2.50 3.02
N GLY A 19 6.14 -1.64 4.03
CA GLY A 19 7.25 -0.70 4.09
C GLY A 19 7.21 0.38 3.04
N LEU A 20 6.02 0.73 2.54
CA LEU A 20 5.88 1.72 1.50
C LEU A 20 5.85 3.13 2.11
N GLY A 21 6.65 4.04 1.54
CA GLY A 21 6.52 5.45 1.84
C GLY A 21 5.28 6.02 1.16
N GLN A 22 4.97 7.29 1.46
CA GLN A 22 3.76 7.92 0.94
C GLN A 22 3.73 7.94 -0.59
N VAL A 23 4.83 8.31 -1.21
CA VAL A 23 4.92 8.39 -2.68
C VAL A 23 4.80 7.01 -3.30
N GLU A 24 5.51 6.03 -2.73
CA GLU A 24 5.46 4.65 -3.22
C GLU A 24 4.06 4.08 -3.09
N TYR A 25 3.39 4.37 -1.98
CA TYR A 25 2.03 3.91 -1.76
C TYR A 25 1.10 4.45 -2.84
N PHE A 26 1.18 5.74 -3.15
CA PHE A 26 0.34 6.34 -4.19
C PHE A 26 0.62 5.71 -5.55
N HIS A 27 1.89 5.44 -5.87
CA HIS A 27 2.24 4.80 -7.13
C HIS A 27 1.64 3.41 -7.24
N ARG A 28 1.68 2.63 -6.15
CA ARG A 28 1.11 1.29 -6.14
C ARG A 28 -0.41 1.34 -6.31
N MET A 29 -1.05 2.29 -5.65
CA MET A 29 -2.50 2.42 -5.78
C MET A 29 -2.90 2.83 -7.19
N GLU A 30 -2.13 3.68 -7.84
CA GLU A 30 -2.36 4.04 -9.23
C GLU A 30 -2.24 2.82 -10.14
N ASP A 31 -1.23 2.00 -9.93
CA ASP A 31 -1.03 0.78 -10.70
C ASP A 31 -2.21 -0.17 -10.54
N PHE A 32 -2.71 -0.35 -9.32
CA PHE A 32 -3.86 -1.20 -9.07
C PHE A 32 -5.11 -0.66 -9.75
N ALA A 33 -5.31 0.65 -9.71
CA ALA A 33 -6.45 1.27 -10.37
C ALA A 33 -6.41 1.02 -11.88
N LEU A 34 -5.23 1.14 -12.47
CA LEU A 34 -5.04 0.91 -13.89
C LEU A 34 -5.31 -0.55 -14.25
N GLU A 35 -4.79 -1.47 -13.47
CA GLU A 35 -5.02 -2.90 -13.67
C GLU A 35 -6.50 -3.25 -13.58
N TYR A 36 -7.18 -2.70 -12.58
CA TYR A 36 -8.61 -2.92 -12.43
C TYR A 36 -9.37 -2.43 -13.65
N TYR A 37 -8.99 -1.26 -14.14
CA TYR A 37 -9.63 -0.69 -15.32
C TYR A 37 -9.45 -1.57 -16.55
N GLN A 38 -8.28 -2.20 -16.69
CA GLN A 38 -7.95 -3.01 -17.86
C GLN A 38 -8.45 -4.44 -17.75
N THR A 39 -8.37 -5.04 -16.58
CA THR A 39 -8.62 -6.47 -16.40
C THR A 39 -9.78 -6.76 -15.44
N GLY A 40 -10.24 -5.77 -14.68
CA GLY A 40 -11.26 -5.97 -13.66
C GLY A 40 -10.72 -6.54 -12.34
N SER A 41 -9.42 -6.63 -12.20
CA SER A 41 -8.79 -7.19 -10.99
C SER A 41 -7.48 -6.44 -10.70
N PRO A 42 -7.14 -6.20 -9.44
CA PRO A 42 -7.93 -6.50 -8.24
C PRO A 42 -9.08 -5.51 -8.05
N HIS A 43 -10.19 -5.98 -7.52
CA HIS A 43 -11.31 -5.09 -7.23
C HIS A 43 -10.95 -4.16 -6.06
N PRO A 44 -11.31 -2.86 -6.14
CA PRO A 44 -10.95 -1.93 -5.06
C PRO A 44 -11.45 -2.35 -3.68
N ASP A 45 -12.60 -3.02 -3.60
CA ASP A 45 -13.14 -3.49 -2.33
C ASP A 45 -12.27 -4.57 -1.69
N LYS A 46 -11.43 -5.21 -2.45
CA LYS A 46 -10.53 -6.25 -1.94
C LYS A 46 -9.22 -5.68 -1.44
N ILE A 47 -8.94 -4.43 -1.74
CA ILE A 47 -7.69 -3.78 -1.36
C ILE A 47 -7.88 -3.09 -0.02
N GLN A 48 -7.05 -3.45 0.94
CA GLN A 48 -7.04 -2.81 2.25
C GLN A 48 -5.71 -2.12 2.45
N THR A 49 -5.73 -1.00 3.14
CA THR A 49 -4.54 -0.25 3.47
C THR A 49 -4.41 -0.14 4.97
N GLU A 50 -3.25 -0.44 5.49
CA GLU A 50 -2.92 -0.20 6.88
C GLU A 50 -1.72 0.71 6.96
N THR A 51 -1.69 1.54 8.00
CA THR A 51 -0.54 2.40 8.27
C THR A 51 0.09 2.00 9.57
N TYR A 52 1.39 2.15 9.65
CA TYR A 52 2.13 1.92 10.87
C TYR A 52 3.31 2.87 10.94
N SER A 53 3.81 3.11 12.13
CA SER A 53 4.98 3.97 12.30
C SER A 53 6.14 3.19 12.87
N GLU A 54 7.33 3.55 12.45
CA GLU A 54 8.55 3.00 13.00
C GLU A 54 9.44 4.12 13.49
N VAL A 55 10.13 3.87 14.58
CA VAL A 55 11.15 4.78 15.07
C VAL A 55 12.43 4.52 14.28
N ILE A 56 12.90 5.53 13.61
CA ILE A 56 14.14 5.44 12.83
C ILE A 56 15.22 6.15 13.61
N ASP A 57 16.28 5.43 13.88
CA ASP A 57 17.42 5.94 14.60
C ASP A 57 18.42 6.46 13.58
N GLY A 58 18.68 7.75 13.65
CA GLY A 58 19.69 8.28 12.74
C GLY A 58 19.57 9.74 12.49
#